data_f06a060bc38148c5732a6fd5dec6128e
#
_entry.id   f06a060bc38148c5732a6fd5dec6128e
#
_cell.length_a   1.000
_cell.length_b   1.000
_cell.length_c   1.000
_cell.angle_alpha   90.00
_cell.angle_beta   90.00
_cell.angle_gamma   90.00
#
_symmetry.space_group_name_H-M   'P 1'
#
loop_
_entity.id
_entity.type
_entity.pdbx_description
1 polymer ?
#
loop_
_entity_poly.entity_id
_entity_poly.type
_entity_poly.pdbx_seq_one_letter_code
_entity_poly.pdbx_strand_id
1 'polypeptide(L)'
;VPGLFTLVLHTHLPWLAHHGRWPVGEEWLYQSWAAAYLPLLQVLAALADENRHRLITLGMTPVVNAQLDDPYCLNGVHHWLANWQLRAEEAASVRYARQSKSADYPSCTPEALRAFGIRECADAARALDNFATRWRHGGSPLLRGLIDAG
;
A
#
# COMPACT_ATOMS: atom_id res chain seq x y z
N VAL A 1 -29.05 -1.17 -26.94
CA VAL A 1 -28.68 -0.05 -26.08
C VAL A 1 -27.39 -0.43 -25.40
N PRO A 2 -26.29 0.32 -25.55
CA PRO A 2 -25.07 0.03 -24.83
C PRO A 2 -25.31 0.17 -23.31
N GLY A 3 -24.88 -0.84 -22.55
CA GLY A 3 -24.91 -0.77 -21.09
C GLY A 3 -23.90 0.24 -20.55
N LEU A 4 -24.24 0.91 -19.46
CA LEU A 4 -23.33 1.78 -18.72
C LEU A 4 -22.81 1.02 -17.50
N PHE A 5 -21.52 1.16 -17.23
CA PHE A 5 -20.88 0.61 -16.03
C PHE A 5 -20.25 1.75 -15.24
N THR A 6 -20.48 1.76 -13.93
CA THR A 6 -19.85 2.71 -13.01
C THR A 6 -19.18 1.93 -11.87
N LEU A 7 -17.92 2.21 -11.62
CA LEU A 7 -17.19 1.66 -10.48
C LEU A 7 -17.04 2.75 -9.39
N VAL A 8 -17.58 2.44 -8.21
CA VAL A 8 -17.41 3.28 -7.01
C VAL A 8 -16.58 2.52 -6.00
N LEU A 9 -15.46 3.08 -5.62
CA LEU A 9 -14.61 2.58 -4.55
C LEU A 9 -14.80 3.47 -3.32
N HIS A 10 -14.95 2.85 -2.16
CA HIS A 10 -15.13 3.57 -0.90
C HIS A 10 -14.05 3.20 0.09
N THR A 11 -13.43 4.21 0.69
CA THR A 11 -12.43 4.01 1.75
C THR A 11 -13.06 4.22 3.11
N HIS A 12 -12.80 3.30 4.03
CA HIS A 12 -13.24 3.43 5.41
C HIS A 12 -12.24 2.76 6.34
N LEU A 13 -11.66 3.55 7.24
CA LEU A 13 -10.88 3.08 8.39
C LEU A 13 -11.29 3.88 9.61
N PRO A 14 -11.29 3.27 10.80
CA PRO A 14 -11.43 4.02 12.04
C PRO A 14 -10.21 4.94 12.24
N TRP A 15 -10.29 5.81 13.24
CA TRP A 15 -9.12 6.56 13.66
C TRP A 15 -8.11 5.62 14.31
N LEU A 16 -6.93 5.46 13.70
CA LEU A 16 -5.86 4.54 14.12
C LEU A 16 -4.60 5.29 14.55
N ALA A 17 -4.46 6.54 14.10
CA ALA A 17 -3.34 7.39 14.43
C ALA A 17 -3.21 7.60 15.94
N HIS A 18 -1.98 7.55 16.46
CA HIS A 18 -1.66 7.77 17.87
C HIS A 18 -2.22 6.75 18.88
N HIS A 19 -2.74 5.62 18.41
CA HIS A 19 -3.25 4.53 19.25
C HIS A 19 -2.28 3.36 19.44
N GLY A 20 -1.01 3.56 19.07
CA GLY A 20 0.02 2.51 19.10
C GLY A 20 -0.04 1.59 17.88
N ARG A 21 0.97 0.73 17.77
CA ARG A 21 1.16 -0.08 16.56
C ARG A 21 0.41 -1.42 16.60
N TRP A 22 0.33 -2.04 17.77
CA TRP A 22 -0.13 -3.43 17.92
C TRP A 22 -1.07 -3.57 19.14
N PRO A 23 -2.07 -4.48 19.13
CA PRO A 23 -2.43 -5.44 18.05
C PRO A 23 -3.34 -4.86 16.97
N VAL A 24 -4.06 -3.78 17.26
CA VAL A 24 -4.96 -3.08 16.32
C VAL A 24 -4.68 -1.60 16.45
N GLY A 25 -4.03 -1.03 15.47
CA GLY A 25 -3.65 0.37 15.52
C GLY A 25 -3.02 0.79 14.20
N GLU A 26 -1.96 1.57 14.29
CA GLU A 26 -1.25 2.16 13.15
C GLU A 26 -0.74 1.11 12.15
N GLU A 27 -0.41 -0.12 12.60
CA GLU A 27 -0.01 -1.21 11.71
C GLU A 27 -1.10 -1.48 10.65
N TRP A 28 -2.36 -1.47 11.02
CA TRP A 28 -3.47 -1.65 10.09
C TRP A 28 -3.58 -0.48 9.09
N LEU A 29 -3.39 0.75 9.55
CA LEU A 29 -3.34 1.92 8.68
C LEU A 29 -2.21 1.78 7.65
N TYR A 30 -1.00 1.43 8.09
CA TYR A 30 0.18 1.32 7.21
C TYR A 30 0.06 0.18 6.20
N GLN A 31 -0.48 -0.97 6.61
CA GLN A 31 -0.80 -2.08 5.72
C GLN A 31 -1.83 -1.67 4.66
N SER A 32 -2.91 -1.00 5.05
CA SER A 32 -3.94 -0.51 4.13
C SER A 32 -3.37 0.53 3.16
N TRP A 33 -2.49 1.39 3.65
CA TRP A 33 -1.81 2.37 2.82
C TRP A 33 -0.93 1.73 1.75
N ALA A 34 -0.10 0.77 2.16
CA ALA A 34 0.80 0.05 1.26
C ALA A 34 0.07 -0.85 0.25
N ALA A 35 -0.97 -1.57 0.71
CA ALA A 35 -1.66 -2.58 -0.10
C ALA A 35 -2.79 -2.03 -0.98
N ALA A 36 -3.35 -0.86 -0.62
CA ALA A 36 -4.50 -0.30 -1.34
C ALA A 36 -4.25 1.11 -1.86
N TYR A 37 -3.91 2.07 -1.00
CA TYR A 37 -3.90 3.48 -1.41
C TYR A 37 -2.73 3.80 -2.34
N LEU A 38 -1.52 3.35 -2.03
CA LEU A 38 -0.34 3.55 -2.88
C LEU A 38 -0.56 2.98 -4.29
N PRO A 39 -0.89 1.69 -4.45
CA PRO A 39 -1.06 1.11 -5.79
C PRO A 39 -2.26 1.68 -6.53
N LEU A 40 -3.37 1.96 -5.85
CA LEU A 40 -4.55 2.55 -6.50
C LEU A 40 -4.23 3.92 -7.11
N LEU A 41 -3.66 4.83 -6.33
CA LEU A 41 -3.34 6.17 -6.80
C LEU A 41 -2.22 6.16 -7.85
N GLN A 42 -1.30 5.20 -7.80
CA GLN A 42 -0.30 5.00 -8.84
C GLN A 42 -0.93 4.59 -10.17
N VAL A 43 -1.90 3.66 -10.14
CA VAL A 43 -2.64 3.24 -11.35
C VAL A 43 -3.46 4.40 -11.92
N LEU A 44 -4.16 5.16 -11.07
CA LEU A 44 -4.95 6.31 -11.51
C LEU A 44 -4.06 7.40 -12.14
N ALA A 45 -2.89 7.67 -11.56
CA ALA A 45 -1.94 8.61 -12.14
C ALA A 45 -1.43 8.14 -13.52
N ALA A 46 -1.06 6.86 -13.65
CA ALA A 46 -0.64 6.31 -14.92
C ALA A 46 -1.73 6.36 -16.00
N LEU A 47 -2.99 6.11 -15.62
CA LEU A 47 -4.13 6.23 -16.53
C LEU A 47 -4.39 7.68 -16.94
N ALA A 48 -4.22 8.64 -16.03
CA ALA A 48 -4.31 10.07 -16.35
C ALA A 48 -3.22 10.50 -17.33
N ASP A 49 -1.99 10.02 -17.16
CA ASP A 49 -0.88 10.25 -18.10
C ASP A 49 -1.17 9.68 -19.52
N GLU A 50 -1.97 8.61 -19.61
CA GLU A 50 -2.49 8.04 -20.86
C GLU A 50 -3.72 8.81 -21.41
N ASN A 51 -4.08 9.94 -20.82
CA ASN A 51 -5.28 10.72 -21.17
C ASN A 51 -6.60 9.94 -20.96
N ARG A 52 -6.62 9.02 -19.99
CA ARG A 52 -7.80 8.23 -19.59
C ARG A 52 -8.35 8.78 -18.28
N HIS A 53 -9.48 9.45 -18.38
CA HIS A 53 -10.08 10.20 -17.27
C HIS A 53 -11.46 9.67 -16.89
N ARG A 54 -11.96 10.04 -15.71
CA ARG A 54 -13.32 9.75 -15.21
C ARG A 54 -13.67 8.26 -15.21
N LEU A 55 -12.70 7.41 -14.86
CA LEU A 55 -12.85 5.96 -14.93
C LEU A 55 -13.58 5.39 -13.71
N ILE A 56 -13.40 6.02 -12.54
CA ILE A 56 -13.97 5.57 -11.27
C ILE A 56 -14.45 6.75 -10.44
N THR A 57 -15.29 6.45 -9.46
CA THR A 57 -15.58 7.36 -8.35
C THR A 57 -14.89 6.85 -7.09
N LEU A 58 -14.06 7.68 -6.47
CA LEU A 58 -13.36 7.35 -5.22
C LEU A 58 -13.98 8.13 -4.06
N GLY A 59 -14.63 7.42 -3.14
CA GLY A 59 -15.16 7.97 -1.90
C GLY A 59 -14.11 7.89 -0.80
N MET A 60 -13.60 9.04 -0.36
CA MET A 60 -12.65 9.15 0.76
C MET A 60 -13.36 9.70 1.99
N THR A 61 -13.31 8.95 3.10
CA THR A 61 -13.88 9.48 4.36
C THR A 61 -12.97 10.56 4.97
N PRO A 62 -13.53 11.59 5.61
CA PRO A 62 -12.71 12.63 6.28
C PRO A 62 -11.73 12.05 7.29
N VAL A 63 -12.12 10.99 7.99
CA VAL A 63 -11.28 10.29 8.98
C VAL A 63 -10.05 9.66 8.30
N VAL A 64 -10.22 9.04 7.15
CA VAL A 64 -9.08 8.48 6.38
C VAL A 64 -8.19 9.61 5.87
N ASN A 65 -8.77 10.64 5.25
CA ASN A 65 -7.98 11.77 4.73
C ASN A 65 -7.15 12.45 5.82
N ALA A 66 -7.73 12.69 7.00
CA ALA A 66 -7.00 13.30 8.10
C ALA A 66 -5.78 12.46 8.53
N GLN A 67 -5.89 11.14 8.52
CA GLN A 67 -4.76 10.25 8.83
C GLN A 67 -3.71 10.20 7.70
N LEU A 68 -4.15 10.27 6.44
CA LEU A 68 -3.23 10.31 5.28
C LEU A 68 -2.48 11.65 5.17
N ASP A 69 -2.94 12.69 5.84
CA ASP A 69 -2.30 14.02 5.88
C ASP A 69 -1.52 14.26 7.18
N ASP A 70 -1.67 13.39 8.18
CA ASP A 70 -1.00 13.54 9.47
C ASP A 70 0.51 13.31 9.33
N PRO A 71 1.37 14.29 9.66
CA PRO A 71 2.83 14.16 9.58
C PRO A 71 3.39 12.99 10.39
N TYR A 72 2.76 12.66 11.52
CA TYR A 72 3.14 11.49 12.32
C TYR A 72 2.87 10.20 11.56
N CYS A 73 1.69 10.06 10.94
CA CYS A 73 1.36 8.90 10.11
C CYS A 73 2.22 8.81 8.86
N LEU A 74 2.52 9.93 8.20
CA LEU A 74 3.43 9.98 7.05
C LEU A 74 4.82 9.47 7.40
N ASN A 75 5.37 9.88 8.54
CA ASN A 75 6.65 9.37 9.01
C ASN A 75 6.56 7.89 9.39
N GLY A 76 5.48 7.48 10.04
CA GLY A 76 5.23 6.09 10.44
C GLY A 76 5.14 5.13 9.25
N VAL A 77 4.38 5.48 8.20
CA VAL A 77 4.28 4.65 7.00
C VAL A 77 5.60 4.59 6.23
N HIS A 78 6.37 5.67 6.17
CA HIS A 78 7.70 5.65 5.56
C HIS A 78 8.62 4.63 6.24
N HIS A 79 8.67 4.64 7.57
CA HIS A 79 9.43 3.65 8.33
C HIS A 79 8.88 2.23 8.15
N TRP A 80 7.56 2.08 8.06
CA TRP A 80 6.94 0.78 7.85
C TRP A 80 7.31 0.19 6.48
N LEU A 81 7.28 1.00 5.42
CA LEU A 81 7.69 0.61 4.07
C LEU A 81 9.18 0.22 4.00
N ALA A 82 10.05 0.99 4.64
CA ALA A 82 11.48 0.65 4.73
C ALA A 82 11.70 -0.68 5.46
N ASN A 83 10.99 -0.93 6.56
CA ASN A 83 11.05 -2.21 7.26
C ASN A 83 10.45 -3.37 6.44
N TRP A 84 9.44 -3.12 5.62
CA TRP A 84 8.92 -4.13 4.70
C TRP A 84 9.99 -4.53 3.68
N GLN A 85 10.67 -3.55 3.08
CA GLN A 85 11.77 -3.81 2.15
C GLN A 85 12.87 -4.66 2.79
N LEU A 86 13.34 -4.31 3.99
CA LEU A 86 14.37 -5.06 4.70
C LEU A 86 13.95 -6.52 4.97
N ARG A 87 12.72 -6.75 5.41
CA ARG A 87 12.20 -8.10 5.65
C ARG A 87 12.07 -8.91 4.35
N ALA A 88 11.70 -8.25 3.25
CA ALA A 88 11.62 -8.88 1.94
C ALA A 88 13.02 -9.27 1.43
N GLU A 89 14.03 -8.42 1.61
CA GLU A 89 15.43 -8.71 1.27
C GLU A 89 15.97 -9.90 2.09
N GLU A 90 15.66 -9.94 3.38
CA GLU A 90 16.01 -11.08 4.23
C GLU A 90 15.36 -12.37 3.71
N ALA A 91 14.05 -12.36 3.40
CA ALA A 91 13.35 -13.51 2.85
C ALA A 91 13.92 -13.95 1.50
N ALA A 92 14.30 -13.00 0.63
CA ALA A 92 14.93 -13.31 -0.66
C ALA A 92 16.33 -13.92 -0.51
N SER A 93 17.04 -13.61 0.58
CA SER A 93 18.40 -14.11 0.88
C SER A 93 18.42 -15.48 1.54
N VAL A 94 17.29 -15.99 2.03
CA VAL A 94 17.20 -17.30 2.70
C VAL A 94 17.66 -18.40 1.78
N ARG A 95 18.77 -19.05 2.12
CA ARG A 95 19.35 -20.16 1.35
C ARG A 95 18.75 -21.52 1.73
N TYR A 96 18.22 -21.63 2.96
CA TYR A 96 17.64 -22.86 3.49
C TYR A 96 16.39 -22.55 4.30
N ALA A 97 15.22 -22.92 3.81
CA ALA A 97 14.05 -23.00 4.66
C ALA A 97 14.29 -24.13 5.67
N ARG A 98 14.29 -23.83 6.97
CA ARG A 98 14.17 -24.87 7.98
C ARG A 98 12.88 -25.62 7.68
N GLN A 99 12.99 -26.88 7.31
CA GLN A 99 11.82 -27.78 7.23
C GLN A 99 11.18 -27.80 8.62
N SER A 100 10.10 -27.08 8.78
CA SER A 100 9.25 -27.22 9.94
C SER A 100 8.65 -28.61 9.88
N LYS A 101 9.01 -29.47 10.84
CA LYS A 101 8.43 -30.81 10.99
C LYS A 101 7.00 -30.76 11.57
N SER A 102 6.37 -29.63 11.61
CA SER A 102 4.98 -29.48 12.04
C SER A 102 4.07 -29.92 10.89
N ALA A 103 3.32 -31.01 11.12
CA ALA A 103 2.44 -31.65 10.14
C ALA A 103 1.23 -30.81 9.71
N ASP A 104 1.02 -29.62 10.28
CA ASP A 104 -0.20 -28.85 10.13
C ASP A 104 -0.10 -27.68 9.12
N TYR A 105 1.06 -27.42 8.54
CA TYR A 105 1.23 -26.37 7.52
C TYR A 105 1.88 -26.94 6.25
N PRO A 106 1.34 -26.67 5.06
CA PRO A 106 1.98 -27.06 3.81
C PRO A 106 3.39 -26.44 3.79
N SER A 107 4.40 -27.30 3.68
CA SER A 107 5.80 -26.90 3.65
C SER A 107 6.06 -25.99 2.45
N CYS A 108 6.29 -24.71 2.71
CA CYS A 108 6.78 -23.79 1.68
C CYS A 108 8.20 -24.23 1.29
N THR A 109 8.44 -24.51 0.01
CA THR A 109 9.79 -24.84 -0.44
C THR A 109 10.72 -23.64 -0.34
N PRO A 110 12.05 -23.85 -0.15
CA PRO A 110 13.02 -22.76 -0.15
C PRO A 110 12.94 -21.90 -1.42
N GLU A 111 12.68 -22.52 -2.57
CA GLU A 111 12.55 -21.85 -3.86
C GLU A 111 11.29 -20.97 -3.90
N ALA A 112 10.17 -21.46 -3.37
CA ALA A 112 8.93 -20.69 -3.29
C ALA A 112 9.06 -19.50 -2.35
N LEU A 113 9.71 -19.67 -1.20
CA LEU A 113 9.98 -18.58 -0.25
C LEU A 113 10.90 -17.53 -0.86
N ARG A 114 11.96 -17.96 -1.53
CA ARG A 114 12.87 -17.05 -2.22
C ARG A 114 12.18 -16.28 -3.35
N ALA A 115 11.39 -16.96 -4.18
CA ALA A 115 10.64 -16.34 -5.27
C ALA A 115 9.61 -15.33 -4.72
N PHE A 116 8.97 -15.63 -3.61
CA PHE A 116 8.11 -14.70 -2.88
C PHE A 116 8.91 -13.49 -2.40
N GLY A 117 10.02 -13.69 -1.69
CA GLY A 117 10.89 -12.61 -1.20
C GLY A 117 11.37 -11.67 -2.31
N ILE A 118 11.75 -12.21 -3.47
CA ILE A 118 12.17 -11.40 -4.63
C ILE A 118 11.03 -10.50 -5.13
N ARG A 119 9.79 -11.02 -5.20
CA ARG A 119 8.62 -10.21 -5.60
C ARG A 119 8.33 -9.14 -4.56
N GLU A 120 8.31 -9.50 -3.29
CA GLU A 120 8.10 -8.57 -2.18
C GLU A 120 9.16 -7.45 -2.15
N CYS A 121 10.43 -7.74 -2.46
CA CYS A 121 11.47 -6.72 -2.58
C CYS A 121 11.14 -5.70 -3.66
N ALA A 122 10.70 -6.17 -4.83
CA ALA A 122 10.35 -5.29 -5.93
C ALA A 122 9.11 -4.44 -5.61
N ASP A 123 8.12 -5.03 -4.95
CA ASP A 123 6.89 -4.34 -4.54
C ASP A 123 7.18 -3.31 -3.44
N ALA A 124 7.95 -3.67 -2.42
CA ALA A 124 8.34 -2.79 -1.33
C ALA A 124 9.19 -1.61 -1.84
N ALA A 125 10.15 -1.87 -2.72
CA ALA A 125 10.98 -0.82 -3.32
C ALA A 125 10.15 0.17 -4.13
N ARG A 126 9.21 -0.32 -4.96
CA ARG A 126 8.29 0.54 -5.72
C ARG A 126 7.36 1.35 -4.80
N ALA A 127 6.86 0.73 -3.75
CA ALA A 127 5.99 1.40 -2.78
C ALA A 127 6.74 2.51 -2.05
N LEU A 128 7.96 2.25 -1.61
CA LEU A 128 8.80 3.23 -0.92
C LEU A 128 9.18 4.41 -1.82
N ASP A 129 9.59 4.14 -3.06
CA ASP A 129 9.91 5.16 -4.05
C ASP A 129 8.69 6.03 -4.38
N ASN A 130 7.55 5.40 -4.66
CA ASN A 130 6.28 6.11 -4.92
C ASN A 130 5.87 6.98 -3.73
N PHE A 131 5.98 6.43 -2.51
CA PHE A 131 5.67 7.18 -1.30
C PHE A 131 6.61 8.39 -1.15
N ALA A 132 7.91 8.22 -1.29
CA ALA A 132 8.89 9.29 -1.16
C ALA A 132 8.71 10.40 -2.21
N THR A 133 8.28 10.05 -3.41
CA THR A 133 8.15 11.01 -4.52
C THR A 133 6.80 11.71 -4.55
N ARG A 134 5.71 11.02 -4.22
CA ARG A 134 4.33 11.52 -4.43
C ARG A 134 3.59 11.89 -3.15
N TRP A 135 3.87 11.21 -2.03
CA TRP A 135 3.12 11.38 -0.78
C TRP A 135 3.75 12.35 0.22
N ARG A 136 4.81 13.01 -0.17
CA ARG A 136 5.60 13.88 0.72
C ARG A 136 4.78 14.92 1.50
N HIS A 137 3.68 15.38 0.92
CA HIS A 137 2.83 16.42 1.49
C HIS A 137 1.44 15.90 1.90
N GLY A 138 1.27 14.57 2.00
CA GLY A 138 0.02 13.94 2.38
C GLY A 138 -0.85 13.48 1.22
N GLY A 139 -1.99 12.85 1.56
CA GLY A 139 -2.95 12.31 0.60
C GLY A 139 -3.80 13.38 -0.08
N SER A 140 -4.20 14.43 0.64
CA SER A 140 -5.11 15.46 0.09
C SER A 140 -4.54 16.23 -1.08
N PRO A 141 -3.27 16.69 -1.09
CA PRO A 141 -2.67 17.33 -2.26
C PRO A 141 -2.61 16.40 -3.47
N LEU A 142 -2.30 15.13 -3.26
CA LEU A 142 -2.23 14.12 -4.32
C LEU A 142 -3.60 13.85 -4.94
N LEU A 143 -4.64 13.67 -4.10
CA LEU A 143 -6.03 13.48 -4.55
C LEU A 143 -6.54 14.71 -5.32
N ARG A 144 -6.23 15.92 -4.87
CA ARG A 144 -6.57 17.14 -5.59
C ARG A 144 -5.92 17.18 -6.97
N GLY A 145 -4.62 16.88 -7.05
CA GLY A 145 -3.92 16.79 -8.33
C GLY A 145 -4.56 15.79 -9.30
N LEU A 146 -5.04 14.64 -8.81
CA LEU A 146 -5.77 13.67 -9.64
C LEU A 146 -7.15 14.19 -10.09
N ILE A 147 -7.87 14.92 -9.23
CA ILE A 147 -9.16 15.56 -9.59
C ILE A 147 -8.94 16.63 -10.66
N ASP A 148 -7.90 17.44 -10.52
CA ASP A 148 -7.58 18.52 -11.46
C ASP A 148 -7.12 17.96 -12.83
N ALA A 149 -6.52 16.79 -12.83
CA ALA A 149 -6.13 16.08 -14.06
C ALA A 149 -7.33 15.43 -14.79
N GLY A 150 -8.51 15.31 -14.15
CA GLY A 150 -9.75 14.76 -14.72
C GLY A 150 -10.03 13.33 -14.35
#